data_b83a36b0f24697f3ec18d87c5b03547b
#
_entry.id   b83a36b0f24697f3ec18d87c5b03547b
#
_cell.length_a   1.000
_cell.length_b   1.000
_cell.length_c   1.000
_cell.angle_alpha   90.00
_cell.angle_beta   90.00
_cell.angle_gamma   90.00
#
_symmetry.space_group_name_H-M   'P 1'
#
loop_
_entity.id
_entity.type
_entity.pdbx_description
1 polymer ?
#
loop_
_entity_poly.entity_id
_entity_poly.type
_entity_poly.pdbx_seq_one_letter_code
_entity_poly.pdbx_strand_id
1 'polypeptide(L)'
;MSPSRRDFIKKTAITTSGLYVGANAFSAKSYKRIIGANERVRVGVVGFSDRHRSSHVPCFMNHYKELNFDVVAVSDIWKKRRDEGSALWKEKMGHDITDCRNNEELYDKKLVDAVFIATADFQHALHTVEAVKAGCDAYVEKPFAETMDDARAALKAVKGSDRIIQIGSQRRSGANYHAANEFIKSGKFGPITMVELTWNVNQPGRWRRPALLGQIKEEDTDWKRFLMNRPYEAFDPRKYLEFRLFWPYSSGLPGQWMSHQIDTVHWFSGLPHPLAWQT
;
A
#
# COMPACT_ATOMS: atom_id res chain seq x y z
N MET A 1 21.95 35.42 17.92
CA MET A 1 21.55 34.13 18.53
C MET A 1 20.30 33.63 17.82
N SER A 2 20.38 32.53 17.09
CA SER A 2 19.20 31.95 16.44
C SER A 2 18.27 31.36 17.51
N PRO A 3 16.95 31.51 17.39
CA PRO A 3 16.00 30.99 18.38
C PRO A 3 16.10 29.46 18.46
N SER A 4 16.06 28.93 19.67
CA SER A 4 16.13 27.49 19.88
C SER A 4 14.85 26.78 19.36
N ARG A 5 14.97 25.53 18.98
CA ARG A 5 13.83 24.66 18.58
C ARG A 5 12.66 24.71 19.58
N ARG A 6 12.97 24.89 20.85
CA ARG A 6 12.01 25.00 21.96
C ARG A 6 11.21 26.34 21.93
N ASP A 7 11.85 27.41 21.48
CA ASP A 7 11.23 28.73 21.39
C ASP A 7 10.33 28.85 20.17
N PHE A 8 10.68 28.15 19.07
CA PHE A 8 9.81 28.03 17.89
C PHE A 8 8.52 27.28 18.23
N ILE A 9 8.60 26.15 18.90
CA ILE A 9 7.44 25.35 19.32
C ILE A 9 6.54 26.13 20.27
N LYS A 10 7.12 26.87 21.24
CA LYS A 10 6.36 27.71 22.14
C LYS A 10 5.65 28.86 21.44
N LYS A 11 6.28 29.52 20.46
CA LYS A 11 5.68 30.61 19.69
C LYS A 11 4.55 30.11 18.79
N THR A 12 4.68 28.94 18.16
CA THR A 12 3.63 28.35 17.35
C THR A 12 2.42 27.91 18.17
N ALA A 13 2.63 27.43 19.40
CA ALA A 13 1.54 27.05 20.30
C ALA A 13 0.73 28.27 20.83
N ILE A 14 1.33 29.46 20.90
CA ILE A 14 0.67 30.67 21.40
C ILE A 14 -0.14 31.39 20.30
N THR A 15 0.20 31.22 19.03
CA THR A 15 -0.50 31.86 17.90
C THR A 15 -1.70 31.08 17.37
N THR A 16 -1.94 29.86 17.83
CA THR A 16 -3.08 29.01 17.39
C THR A 16 -4.23 28.89 18.40
N SER A 17 -4.28 29.73 19.41
CA SER A 17 -5.38 29.72 20.41
C SER A 17 -6.71 30.31 19.91
N GLY A 18 -6.94 30.37 18.61
CA GLY A 18 -8.16 30.92 18.01
C GLY A 18 -8.95 30.01 17.07
N LEU A 19 -8.51 28.77 16.81
CA LEU A 19 -9.26 27.84 15.96
C LEU A 19 -9.47 26.51 16.69
N TYR A 20 -10.69 26.31 17.15
CA TYR A 20 -11.22 25.00 17.57
C TYR A 20 -11.25 24.05 16.36
N VAL A 21 -10.13 23.44 16.03
CA VAL A 21 -10.09 22.20 15.25
C VAL A 21 -10.02 21.07 16.28
N GLY A 22 -10.99 20.18 16.25
CA GLY A 22 -11.08 19.06 17.17
C GLY A 22 -9.74 18.36 17.31
N ALA A 23 -9.12 18.48 18.48
CA ALA A 23 -7.86 17.88 18.82
C ALA A 23 -8.04 16.36 18.93
N ASN A 24 -7.87 15.65 17.82
CA ASN A 24 -7.33 14.32 17.90
C ASN A 24 -5.90 14.50 18.41
N ALA A 25 -5.72 14.34 19.71
CA ALA A 25 -4.43 14.41 20.35
C ALA A 25 -3.49 13.38 19.71
N PHE A 26 -2.63 13.82 18.83
CA PHE A 26 -1.50 13.00 18.37
C PHE A 26 -0.72 12.59 19.62
N SER A 27 -0.54 11.30 19.84
CA SER A 27 0.17 10.81 21.01
C SER A 27 1.57 11.43 21.09
N ALA A 28 2.11 11.60 22.30
CA ALA A 28 3.47 12.14 22.49
C ALA A 28 4.55 11.35 21.71
N LYS A 29 4.27 10.08 21.39
CA LYS A 29 5.08 9.24 20.49
C LYS A 29 5.05 9.74 19.05
N SER A 30 3.92 10.29 18.56
CA SER A 30 3.81 10.87 17.22
C SER A 30 4.69 12.11 17.07
N TYR A 31 4.80 12.96 18.10
CA TYR A 31 5.69 14.13 18.08
C TYR A 31 7.18 13.78 18.02
N LYS A 32 7.60 12.65 18.60
CA LYS A 32 9.00 12.16 18.47
C LYS A 32 9.36 11.76 17.04
N ARG A 33 8.37 11.59 16.18
CA ARG A 33 8.52 11.20 14.77
C ARG A 33 8.41 12.39 13.80
N ILE A 34 8.26 13.62 14.30
CA ILE A 34 8.40 14.79 13.43
C ILE A 34 9.84 14.80 12.95
N ILE A 35 10.04 14.26 11.77
CA ILE A 35 11.29 14.33 11.03
C ILE A 35 11.59 15.82 10.87
N GLY A 36 12.80 16.25 11.21
CA GLY A 36 13.19 17.65 11.04
C GLY A 36 13.03 18.07 9.59
N ALA A 37 12.81 19.36 9.33
CA ALA A 37 12.56 19.89 7.98
C ALA A 37 13.61 19.49 6.93
N ASN A 38 14.78 19.01 7.36
CA ASN A 38 15.89 18.58 6.51
C ASN A 38 16.07 17.04 6.43
N GLU A 39 15.26 16.27 7.17
CA GLU A 39 15.35 14.81 7.16
C GLU A 39 14.31 14.25 6.20
N ARG A 40 14.75 13.46 5.24
CA ARG A 40 13.90 12.78 4.28
C ARG A 40 13.28 11.52 4.89
N VAL A 41 12.02 11.23 4.50
CA VAL A 41 11.40 9.93 4.78
C VAL A 41 12.04 8.90 3.86
N ARG A 42 12.70 7.93 4.44
CA ARG A 42 13.36 6.84 3.70
C ARG A 42 12.33 5.77 3.37
N VAL A 43 12.15 5.54 2.08
CA VAL A 43 11.12 4.63 1.58
C VAL A 43 11.75 3.36 1.01
N GLY A 44 11.22 2.21 1.42
CA GLY A 44 11.51 0.91 0.82
C GLY A 44 10.40 0.49 -0.16
N VAL A 45 10.79 -0.21 -1.21
CA VAL A 45 9.84 -0.84 -2.14
C VAL A 45 9.75 -2.31 -1.80
N VAL A 46 8.55 -2.81 -1.53
CA VAL A 46 8.24 -4.22 -1.30
C VAL A 46 7.44 -4.74 -2.49
N GLY A 47 8.12 -5.48 -3.37
CA GLY A 47 7.60 -5.96 -4.64
C GLY A 47 7.71 -4.93 -5.77
N PHE A 48 8.71 -5.09 -6.63
CA PHE A 48 8.87 -4.28 -7.85
C PHE A 48 8.01 -4.81 -8.99
N SER A 49 6.70 -4.80 -8.78
CA SER A 49 5.69 -5.29 -9.72
C SER A 49 5.45 -4.34 -10.89
N ASP A 50 4.71 -4.82 -11.91
CA ASP A 50 4.26 -3.95 -13.01
C ASP A 50 3.41 -2.79 -12.48
N ARG A 51 2.64 -3.01 -11.40
CA ARG A 51 1.86 -1.97 -10.75
C ARG A 51 2.76 -0.89 -10.12
N HIS A 52 3.83 -1.30 -9.44
CA HIS A 52 4.78 -0.35 -8.87
C HIS A 52 5.43 0.48 -9.97
N ARG A 53 5.95 -0.18 -11.02
CA ARG A 53 6.62 0.47 -12.14
C ARG A 53 5.71 1.45 -12.89
N SER A 54 4.49 1.06 -13.23
CA SER A 54 3.62 1.84 -14.10
C SER A 54 2.83 2.94 -13.39
N SER A 55 2.64 2.84 -12.08
CA SER A 55 1.78 3.75 -11.34
C SER A 55 2.45 4.42 -10.15
N HIS A 56 3.15 3.65 -9.28
CA HIS A 56 3.77 4.24 -8.10
C HIS A 56 4.99 5.08 -8.45
N VAL A 57 5.84 4.60 -9.37
CA VAL A 57 7.02 5.37 -9.81
C VAL A 57 6.64 6.74 -10.34
N PRO A 58 5.71 6.89 -11.32
CA PRO A 58 5.31 8.21 -11.78
C PRO A 58 4.71 9.08 -10.67
N CYS A 59 3.82 8.50 -9.85
CA CYS A 59 3.21 9.23 -8.73
C CYS A 59 4.26 9.74 -7.74
N PHE A 60 5.19 8.88 -7.35
CA PHE A 60 6.29 9.26 -6.46
C PHE A 60 7.14 10.38 -7.05
N MET A 61 7.53 10.25 -8.32
CA MET A 61 8.37 11.25 -9.00
C MET A 61 7.71 12.63 -9.13
N ASN A 62 6.38 12.68 -9.15
CA ASN A 62 5.65 13.95 -9.16
C ASN A 62 5.68 14.69 -7.82
N HIS A 63 5.87 13.98 -6.70
CA HIS A 63 5.67 14.53 -5.36
C HIS A 63 6.87 14.41 -4.41
N TYR A 64 7.88 13.59 -4.74
CA TYR A 64 8.94 13.23 -3.78
C TYR A 64 9.74 14.42 -3.26
N LYS A 65 9.94 15.45 -4.09
CA LYS A 65 10.67 16.67 -3.67
C LYS A 65 9.86 17.49 -2.68
N GLU A 66 8.59 17.69 -3.00
CA GLU A 66 7.66 18.47 -2.16
C GLU A 66 7.43 17.80 -0.82
N LEU A 67 7.24 16.47 -0.84
CA LEU A 67 6.94 15.67 0.34
C LEU A 67 8.21 15.18 1.08
N ASN A 68 9.38 15.51 0.57
CA ASN A 68 10.67 15.12 1.16
C ASN A 68 10.82 13.59 1.34
N PHE A 69 10.47 12.81 0.31
CA PHE A 69 10.62 11.36 0.27
C PHE A 69 11.88 10.94 -0.51
N ASP A 70 12.45 9.80 -0.15
CA ASP A 70 13.59 9.21 -0.84
C ASP A 70 13.48 7.69 -0.86
N VAL A 71 13.61 7.07 -2.03
CA VAL A 71 13.65 5.62 -2.13
C VAL A 71 15.08 5.16 -1.92
N VAL A 72 15.30 4.35 -0.89
CA VAL A 72 16.63 3.90 -0.46
C VAL A 72 16.84 2.39 -0.60
N ALA A 73 15.77 1.62 -0.74
CA ALA A 73 15.87 0.17 -0.83
C ALA A 73 14.77 -0.45 -1.68
N VAL A 74 15.07 -1.59 -2.30
CA VAL A 74 14.11 -2.44 -3.03
C VAL A 74 14.21 -3.86 -2.49
N SER A 75 13.08 -4.40 -2.05
CA SER A 75 12.90 -5.80 -1.68
C SER A 75 12.03 -6.49 -2.72
N ASP A 76 12.57 -7.52 -3.36
CA ASP A 76 11.79 -8.39 -4.24
C ASP A 76 12.37 -9.81 -4.19
N ILE A 77 11.49 -10.80 -4.12
CA ILE A 77 11.88 -12.20 -4.01
C ILE A 77 12.41 -12.78 -5.32
N TRP A 78 12.14 -12.16 -6.46
CA TRP A 78 12.71 -12.55 -7.75
C TRP A 78 13.89 -11.63 -8.11
N LYS A 79 15.07 -12.21 -8.26
CA LYS A 79 16.31 -11.48 -8.54
C LYS A 79 16.19 -10.49 -9.70
N LYS A 80 15.59 -10.91 -10.81
CA LYS A 80 15.39 -10.03 -11.97
C LYS A 80 14.60 -8.75 -11.62
N ARG A 81 13.51 -8.88 -10.88
CA ARG A 81 12.69 -7.73 -10.45
C ARG A 81 13.43 -6.83 -9.48
N ARG A 82 14.20 -7.41 -8.60
CA ARG A 82 15.05 -6.69 -7.65
C ARG A 82 16.11 -5.88 -8.37
N ASP A 83 16.84 -6.49 -9.33
CA ASP A 83 17.86 -5.82 -10.14
C ASP A 83 17.25 -4.67 -10.95
N GLU A 84 16.13 -4.91 -11.65
CA GLU A 84 15.40 -3.89 -12.41
C GLU A 84 14.92 -2.72 -11.53
N GLY A 85 14.42 -3.04 -10.34
CA GLY A 85 13.93 -2.04 -9.39
C GLY A 85 15.04 -1.17 -8.84
N SER A 86 16.14 -1.79 -8.42
CA SER A 86 17.32 -1.07 -7.90
C SER A 86 17.94 -0.18 -8.97
N ALA A 87 18.06 -0.67 -10.20
CA ALA A 87 18.59 0.12 -11.32
C ALA A 87 17.71 1.33 -11.64
N LEU A 88 16.39 1.12 -11.72
CA LEU A 88 15.43 2.21 -12.01
C LEU A 88 15.46 3.27 -10.91
N TRP A 89 15.40 2.87 -9.65
CA TRP A 89 15.38 3.83 -8.55
C TRP A 89 16.74 4.52 -8.37
N LYS A 90 17.87 3.86 -8.64
CA LYS A 90 19.19 4.50 -8.70
C LYS A 90 19.21 5.61 -9.75
N GLU A 91 18.67 5.34 -10.95
CA GLU A 91 18.54 6.37 -12.01
C GLU A 91 17.69 7.55 -11.55
N LYS A 92 16.54 7.29 -10.90
CA LYS A 92 15.57 8.33 -10.50
C LYS A 92 16.03 9.16 -9.31
N MET A 93 16.68 8.54 -8.33
CA MET A 93 17.10 9.19 -7.08
C MET A 93 18.51 9.76 -7.16
N GLY A 94 19.37 9.26 -8.06
CA GLY A 94 20.73 9.73 -8.24
C GLY A 94 21.73 9.19 -7.22
N HIS A 95 21.38 8.14 -6.47
CA HIS A 95 22.24 7.47 -5.50
C HIS A 95 22.03 5.94 -5.51
N ASP A 96 22.90 5.21 -4.83
CA ASP A 96 22.79 3.76 -4.74
C ASP A 96 21.55 3.34 -3.93
N ILE A 97 20.89 2.30 -4.43
CA ILE A 97 19.71 1.69 -3.82
C ILE A 97 20.12 0.33 -3.24
N THR A 98 19.80 0.11 -1.99
CA THR A 98 20.04 -1.18 -1.36
C THR A 98 19.06 -2.22 -1.90
N ASP A 99 19.56 -3.28 -2.50
CA ASP A 99 18.73 -4.41 -2.88
C ASP A 99 18.63 -5.43 -1.73
N CYS A 100 17.43 -5.97 -1.52
CA CYS A 100 17.13 -6.95 -0.48
C CYS A 100 16.39 -8.12 -1.11
N ARG A 101 16.81 -9.34 -0.79
CA ARG A 101 16.22 -10.57 -1.32
C ARG A 101 14.77 -10.78 -0.88
N ASN A 102 14.46 -10.32 0.33
CA ASN A 102 13.13 -10.42 0.95
C ASN A 102 12.95 -9.33 2.00
N ASN A 103 11.80 -9.32 2.65
CA ASN A 103 11.44 -8.28 3.61
C ASN A 103 12.18 -8.42 4.94
N GLU A 104 12.55 -9.64 5.35
CA GLU A 104 13.38 -9.83 6.54
C GLU A 104 14.69 -9.07 6.38
N GLU A 105 15.37 -9.27 5.25
CA GLU A 105 16.62 -8.57 4.97
C GLU A 105 16.44 -7.05 4.93
N LEU A 106 15.33 -6.57 4.34
CA LEU A 106 15.01 -5.15 4.30
C LEU A 106 14.87 -4.55 5.69
N TYR A 107 14.07 -5.20 6.54
CA TYR A 107 13.76 -4.68 7.87
C TYR A 107 14.90 -4.83 8.87
N ASP A 108 15.68 -5.90 8.77
CA ASP A 108 16.88 -6.11 9.63
C ASP A 108 17.94 -5.01 9.43
N LYS A 109 18.05 -4.47 8.23
CA LYS A 109 18.95 -3.36 7.92
C LYS A 109 18.52 -2.02 8.53
N LYS A 110 17.28 -1.86 8.98
CA LYS A 110 16.69 -0.63 9.57
C LYS A 110 16.93 0.64 8.74
N LEU A 111 16.89 0.49 7.41
CA LEU A 111 17.19 1.57 6.48
C LEU A 111 15.95 2.43 6.15
N VAL A 112 14.75 1.92 6.38
CA VAL A 112 13.50 2.51 5.90
C VAL A 112 12.59 2.95 7.04
N ASP A 113 11.88 4.05 6.84
CA ASP A 113 10.87 4.60 7.75
C ASP A 113 9.46 4.22 7.28
N ALA A 114 9.30 4.03 5.97
CA ALA A 114 8.06 3.64 5.33
C ALA A 114 8.29 2.71 4.15
N VAL A 115 7.27 1.97 3.74
CA VAL A 115 7.36 1.05 2.59
C VAL A 115 6.16 1.20 1.64
N PHE A 116 6.41 1.03 0.33
CA PHE A 116 5.39 0.73 -0.68
C PHE A 116 5.24 -0.77 -0.84
N ILE A 117 4.05 -1.31 -0.60
CA ILE A 117 3.75 -2.72 -0.76
C ILE A 117 2.90 -2.93 -2.01
N ALA A 118 3.46 -3.61 -3.02
CA ALA A 118 2.82 -3.88 -4.31
C ALA A 118 3.12 -5.30 -4.80
N THR A 119 2.88 -6.28 -3.97
CA THR A 119 3.12 -7.71 -4.18
C THR A 119 1.90 -8.44 -4.73
N ALA A 120 1.79 -9.75 -4.54
CA ALA A 120 0.57 -10.49 -4.86
C ALA A 120 -0.55 -10.20 -3.84
N ASP A 121 -1.78 -10.27 -4.29
CA ASP A 121 -2.96 -9.82 -3.53
C ASP A 121 -3.05 -10.40 -2.12
N PHE A 122 -2.84 -11.69 -1.98
CA PHE A 122 -2.93 -12.41 -0.70
C PHE A 122 -1.85 -11.99 0.31
N GLN A 123 -0.77 -11.36 -0.17
CA GLN A 123 0.37 -10.97 0.65
C GLN A 123 0.21 -9.60 1.31
N HIS A 124 -0.67 -8.74 0.82
CA HIS A 124 -0.74 -7.34 1.22
C HIS A 124 -0.96 -7.16 2.72
N ALA A 125 -1.95 -7.83 3.29
CA ALA A 125 -2.20 -7.76 4.74
C ALA A 125 -1.06 -8.38 5.56
N LEU A 126 -0.46 -9.46 5.08
CA LEU A 126 0.66 -10.13 5.74
C LEU A 126 1.90 -9.23 5.76
N HIS A 127 2.24 -8.62 4.63
CA HIS A 127 3.34 -7.63 4.56
C HIS A 127 3.07 -6.38 5.39
N THR A 128 1.80 -5.98 5.53
CA THR A 128 1.42 -4.90 6.45
C THR A 128 1.77 -5.24 7.89
N VAL A 129 1.51 -6.48 8.33
CA VAL A 129 1.89 -6.94 9.67
C VAL A 129 3.41 -6.92 9.85
N GLU A 130 4.17 -7.33 8.84
CA GLU A 130 5.64 -7.28 8.85
C GLU A 130 6.16 -5.84 8.98
N ALA A 131 5.63 -4.92 8.15
CA ALA A 131 6.02 -3.51 8.17
C ALA A 131 5.75 -2.87 9.54
N VAL A 132 4.56 -3.10 10.11
CA VAL A 132 4.18 -2.59 11.43
C VAL A 132 5.11 -3.12 12.52
N LYS A 133 5.42 -4.43 12.51
CA LYS A 133 6.34 -5.06 13.46
C LYS A 133 7.77 -4.49 13.33
N ALA A 134 8.18 -4.15 12.12
CA ALA A 134 9.47 -3.52 11.85
C ALA A 134 9.51 -2.03 12.24
N GLY A 135 8.37 -1.46 12.63
CA GLY A 135 8.26 -0.04 12.99
C GLY A 135 8.15 0.89 11.79
N CYS A 136 7.73 0.38 10.62
CA CYS A 136 7.56 1.15 9.40
C CYS A 136 6.10 1.53 9.16
N ASP A 137 5.88 2.70 8.58
CA ASP A 137 4.63 3.07 7.96
C ASP A 137 4.49 2.37 6.59
N ALA A 138 3.28 2.24 6.05
CA ALA A 138 3.14 1.62 4.75
C ALA A 138 2.01 2.20 3.89
N TYR A 139 2.30 2.34 2.60
CA TYR A 139 1.30 2.39 1.55
C TYR A 139 1.14 0.99 0.95
N VAL A 140 -0.08 0.48 0.96
CA VAL A 140 -0.37 -0.92 0.60
C VAL A 140 -1.35 -0.96 -0.55
N GLU A 141 -1.03 -1.69 -1.62
CA GLU A 141 -1.96 -1.86 -2.75
C GLU A 141 -3.22 -2.64 -2.36
N LYS A 142 -4.26 -2.37 -3.10
CA LYS A 142 -5.52 -3.12 -3.05
C LYS A 142 -5.46 -4.37 -3.97
N PRO A 143 -6.24 -5.43 -3.73
CA PRO A 143 -7.08 -5.69 -2.56
C PRO A 143 -6.22 -5.89 -1.31
N PHE A 144 -6.74 -5.46 -0.15
CA PHE A 144 -5.94 -5.44 1.07
C PHE A 144 -5.64 -6.82 1.64
N ALA A 145 -6.63 -7.70 1.63
CA ALA A 145 -6.50 -9.05 2.16
C ALA A 145 -7.32 -10.03 1.33
N GLU A 146 -6.90 -11.28 1.31
CA GLU A 146 -7.64 -12.40 0.70
C GLU A 146 -8.55 -13.09 1.70
N THR A 147 -8.11 -13.21 2.95
CA THR A 147 -8.88 -13.85 4.01
C THR A 147 -9.24 -12.85 5.10
N MET A 148 -10.34 -13.12 5.81
CA MET A 148 -10.76 -12.31 6.94
C MET A 148 -9.76 -12.40 8.11
N ASP A 149 -9.11 -13.53 8.27
CA ASP A 149 -8.12 -13.74 9.34
C ASP A 149 -6.88 -12.90 9.11
N ASP A 150 -6.37 -12.83 7.88
CA ASP A 150 -5.25 -11.97 7.51
C ASP A 150 -5.63 -10.48 7.70
N ALA A 151 -6.85 -10.09 7.31
CA ALA A 151 -7.36 -8.73 7.53
C ALA A 151 -7.45 -8.36 9.02
N ARG A 152 -7.97 -9.26 9.85
CA ARG A 152 -8.06 -9.07 11.31
C ARG A 152 -6.69 -9.02 11.98
N ALA A 153 -5.75 -9.87 11.55
CA ALA A 153 -4.39 -9.85 12.04
C ALA A 153 -3.71 -8.51 11.75
N ALA A 154 -3.85 -8.01 10.52
CA ALA A 154 -3.32 -6.69 10.14
C ALA A 154 -3.98 -5.55 10.93
N LEU A 155 -5.31 -5.55 11.07
CA LEU A 155 -6.04 -4.56 11.87
C LEU A 155 -5.57 -4.54 13.33
N LYS A 156 -5.37 -5.72 13.93
CA LYS A 156 -4.86 -5.86 15.31
C LYS A 156 -3.45 -5.29 15.43
N ALA A 157 -2.55 -5.59 14.48
CA ALA A 157 -1.18 -5.09 14.48
C ALA A 157 -1.16 -3.56 14.36
N VAL A 158 -1.93 -2.99 13.42
CA VAL A 158 -1.99 -1.55 13.19
C VAL A 158 -2.58 -0.82 14.40
N LYS A 159 -3.70 -1.30 14.96
CA LYS A 159 -4.30 -0.70 16.17
C LYS A 159 -3.42 -0.80 17.40
N GLY A 160 -2.55 -1.81 17.48
CA GLY A 160 -1.59 -1.98 18.57
C GLY A 160 -0.30 -1.17 18.39
N SER A 161 -0.21 -0.32 17.38
CA SER A 161 0.99 0.45 17.05
C SER A 161 0.67 1.93 16.84
N ASP A 162 1.71 2.74 16.64
CA ASP A 162 1.61 4.14 16.21
C ASP A 162 1.92 4.30 14.71
N ARG A 163 1.87 3.19 13.93
CA ARG A 163 2.19 3.19 12.51
C ARG A 163 1.01 3.65 11.67
N ILE A 164 1.31 4.34 10.57
CA ILE A 164 0.32 4.84 9.63
C ILE A 164 0.29 3.90 8.42
N ILE A 165 -0.88 3.34 8.17
CA ILE A 165 -1.11 2.46 7.02
C ILE A 165 -2.15 3.08 6.11
N GLN A 166 -1.76 3.31 4.86
CA GLN A 166 -2.65 3.80 3.81
C GLN A 166 -2.92 2.69 2.81
N ILE A 167 -4.19 2.31 2.65
CA ILE A 167 -4.60 1.36 1.60
C ILE A 167 -4.84 2.12 0.30
N GLY A 168 -4.30 1.60 -0.81
CA GLY A 168 -4.30 2.21 -2.14
C GLY A 168 -5.63 2.17 -2.87
N SER A 169 -6.72 2.62 -2.23
CA SER A 169 -8.04 2.80 -2.87
C SER A 169 -8.04 4.08 -3.71
N GLN A 170 -7.32 4.07 -4.84
CA GLN A 170 -7.01 5.28 -5.61
C GLN A 170 -8.23 6.06 -6.13
N ARG A 171 -9.42 5.43 -6.25
CA ARG A 171 -10.65 6.13 -6.64
C ARG A 171 -11.07 7.19 -5.63
N ARG A 172 -10.69 7.04 -4.36
CA ARG A 172 -10.92 8.03 -3.31
C ARG A 172 -10.15 9.34 -3.52
N SER A 173 -9.21 9.38 -4.45
CA SER A 173 -8.50 10.62 -4.85
C SER A 173 -9.03 11.21 -6.16
N GLY A 174 -10.02 10.58 -6.80
CA GLY A 174 -10.57 11.06 -8.07
C GLY A 174 -11.55 12.22 -7.91
N ALA A 175 -11.30 13.35 -8.58
CA ALA A 175 -12.16 14.54 -8.51
C ALA A 175 -13.61 14.25 -8.91
N ASN A 176 -13.83 13.39 -9.91
CA ASN A 176 -15.16 12.94 -10.35
C ASN A 176 -15.89 12.16 -9.25
N TYR A 177 -15.18 11.34 -8.46
CA TYR A 177 -15.79 10.62 -7.32
C TYR A 177 -16.14 11.57 -6.18
N HIS A 178 -15.30 12.56 -5.91
CA HIS A 178 -15.61 13.60 -4.92
C HIS A 178 -16.86 14.38 -5.32
N ALA A 179 -16.92 14.86 -6.56
CA ALA A 179 -18.09 15.60 -7.05
C ALA A 179 -19.40 14.78 -6.99
N ALA A 180 -19.34 13.48 -7.35
CA ALA A 180 -20.49 12.59 -7.25
C ALA A 180 -20.92 12.36 -5.78
N ASN A 181 -19.96 12.18 -4.87
CA ASN A 181 -20.23 12.01 -3.44
C ASN A 181 -20.87 13.27 -2.83
N GLU A 182 -20.37 14.44 -3.18
CA GLU A 182 -20.94 15.74 -2.75
C GLU A 182 -22.38 15.91 -3.27
N PHE A 183 -22.63 15.57 -4.53
CA PHE A 183 -23.96 15.62 -5.09
C PHE A 183 -24.95 14.69 -4.34
N ILE A 184 -24.56 13.46 -4.05
CA ILE A 184 -25.36 12.51 -3.27
C ILE A 184 -25.62 13.07 -1.86
N LYS A 185 -24.58 13.54 -1.17
CA LYS A 185 -24.68 14.11 0.20
C LYS A 185 -25.49 15.39 0.26
N SER A 186 -25.62 16.13 -0.81
CA SER A 186 -26.44 17.35 -0.85
C SER A 186 -27.95 17.08 -0.75
N GLY A 187 -28.36 15.82 -0.79
CA GLY A 187 -29.77 15.40 -0.80
C GLY A 187 -30.48 15.56 -2.16
N LYS A 188 -29.86 16.20 -3.15
CA LYS A 188 -30.45 16.38 -4.50
C LYS A 188 -30.65 15.08 -5.25
N PHE A 189 -29.84 14.07 -4.92
CA PHE A 189 -30.00 12.74 -5.51
C PHE A 189 -31.23 11.98 -4.97
N GLY A 190 -31.66 12.31 -3.77
CA GLY A 190 -32.69 11.58 -3.04
C GLY A 190 -32.15 10.35 -2.31
N PRO A 191 -33.02 9.51 -1.75
CA PRO A 191 -32.61 8.31 -1.02
C PRO A 191 -32.05 7.25 -1.97
N ILE A 192 -30.96 6.60 -1.58
CA ILE A 192 -30.41 5.44 -2.30
C ILE A 192 -31.28 4.23 -1.93
N THR A 193 -32.00 3.70 -2.90
CA THR A 193 -32.89 2.53 -2.72
C THR A 193 -32.28 1.23 -3.23
N MET A 194 -31.36 1.32 -4.20
CA MET A 194 -30.69 0.16 -4.80
C MET A 194 -29.32 0.58 -5.31
N VAL A 195 -28.37 -0.32 -5.22
CA VAL A 195 -27.05 -0.18 -5.85
C VAL A 195 -26.79 -1.41 -6.70
N GLU A 196 -26.46 -1.20 -7.97
CA GLU A 196 -26.04 -2.25 -8.88
C GLU A 196 -24.55 -2.09 -9.20
N LEU A 197 -23.78 -3.17 -9.04
CA LEU A 197 -22.36 -3.22 -9.28
C LEU A 197 -22.07 -4.16 -10.44
N THR A 198 -21.59 -3.61 -11.55
CA THR A 198 -21.24 -4.40 -12.73
C THR A 198 -19.78 -4.17 -13.12
N TRP A 199 -19.09 -5.25 -13.42
CA TRP A 199 -17.76 -5.19 -14.02
C TRP A 199 -17.60 -6.31 -15.06
N ASN A 200 -18.33 -6.17 -16.14
CA ASN A 200 -18.38 -7.15 -17.21
C ASN A 200 -17.16 -6.97 -18.12
N VAL A 201 -16.08 -7.70 -17.84
CA VAL A 201 -14.87 -7.63 -18.63
C VAL A 201 -14.49 -9.01 -19.15
N ASN A 202 -14.44 -9.17 -20.46
CA ASN A 202 -13.89 -10.37 -21.10
C ASN A 202 -12.46 -10.09 -21.57
N GLN A 203 -11.47 -10.46 -20.77
CA GLN A 203 -10.04 -10.29 -21.06
C GLN A 203 -9.26 -11.57 -20.73
N PRO A 204 -9.42 -12.67 -21.49
CA PRO A 204 -8.86 -13.97 -21.13
C PRO A 204 -7.34 -14.00 -21.05
N GLY A 205 -6.67 -13.10 -21.77
CA GLY A 205 -5.20 -12.98 -21.76
C GLY A 205 -4.62 -12.04 -20.71
N ARG A 206 -5.46 -11.28 -19.98
CA ARG A 206 -5.01 -10.16 -19.13
C ARG A 206 -3.97 -10.53 -18.08
N TRP A 207 -4.13 -11.68 -17.47
CA TRP A 207 -3.27 -12.12 -16.34
C TRP A 207 -2.16 -13.07 -16.77
N ARG A 208 -2.08 -13.40 -18.06
CA ARG A 208 -1.03 -14.24 -18.61
C ARG A 208 0.27 -13.46 -18.78
N ARG A 209 1.39 -14.13 -18.53
CA ARG A 209 2.75 -13.58 -18.64
C ARG A 209 3.70 -14.51 -19.41
N PRO A 210 3.32 -14.98 -20.64
CA PRO A 210 4.08 -16.00 -21.35
C PRO A 210 5.54 -15.57 -21.60
N ALA A 211 5.79 -14.30 -21.88
CA ALA A 211 7.13 -13.77 -22.11
C ALA A 211 8.06 -13.83 -20.88
N LEU A 212 7.52 -13.95 -19.67
CA LEU A 212 8.29 -14.00 -18.44
C LEU A 212 8.46 -15.43 -17.89
N LEU A 213 7.60 -16.36 -18.29
CA LEU A 213 7.62 -17.73 -17.76
C LEU A 213 8.96 -18.46 -17.97
N GLY A 214 9.60 -18.24 -19.11
CA GLY A 214 10.93 -18.79 -19.39
C GLY A 214 12.10 -18.07 -18.73
N GLN A 215 11.85 -16.95 -18.06
CA GLN A 215 12.88 -16.11 -17.45
C GLN A 215 13.02 -16.30 -15.94
N ILE A 216 11.99 -16.83 -15.28
CA ILE A 216 11.99 -17.04 -13.84
C ILE A 216 12.45 -18.45 -13.51
N LYS A 217 13.33 -18.59 -12.53
CA LYS A 217 13.85 -19.86 -12.06
C LYS A 217 13.74 -19.95 -10.54
N GLU A 218 13.65 -21.16 -10.02
CA GLU A 218 13.56 -21.41 -8.59
C GLU A 218 14.77 -20.85 -7.84
N GLU A 219 15.98 -21.07 -8.39
CA GLU A 219 17.25 -20.60 -7.81
C GLU A 219 17.35 -19.06 -7.66
N ASP A 220 16.64 -18.33 -8.55
CA ASP A 220 16.60 -16.88 -8.58
C ASP A 220 15.43 -16.27 -7.76
N THR A 221 14.61 -17.13 -7.15
CA THR A 221 13.35 -16.73 -6.53
C THR A 221 13.27 -17.27 -5.10
N ASP A 222 12.92 -16.43 -4.13
CA ASP A 222 12.63 -16.87 -2.77
C ASP A 222 11.19 -17.43 -2.71
N TRP A 223 11.00 -18.62 -3.27
CA TRP A 223 9.68 -19.24 -3.40
C TRP A 223 8.97 -19.44 -2.06
N LYS A 224 9.70 -19.80 -1.03
CA LYS A 224 9.15 -19.95 0.32
C LYS A 224 8.54 -18.63 0.82
N ARG A 225 9.19 -17.52 0.53
CA ARG A 225 8.67 -16.17 0.87
C ARG A 225 7.48 -15.78 0.02
N PHE A 226 7.38 -16.22 -1.22
CA PHE A 226 6.15 -16.06 -1.99
C PHE A 226 4.96 -16.72 -1.31
N LEU A 227 5.12 -17.97 -0.86
CA LEU A 227 4.03 -18.73 -0.25
C LEU A 227 3.54 -18.12 1.07
N MET A 228 4.38 -17.47 1.83
CA MET A 228 4.08 -16.88 3.15
C MET A 228 3.35 -17.86 4.09
N ASN A 229 2.05 -17.64 4.36
CA ASN A 229 1.22 -18.48 5.21
C ASN A 229 0.44 -19.56 4.42
N ARG A 230 0.66 -19.67 3.11
CA ARG A 230 0.05 -20.74 2.30
C ARG A 230 0.80 -22.05 2.50
N PRO A 231 0.11 -23.19 2.36
CA PRO A 231 0.77 -24.49 2.40
C PRO A 231 1.93 -24.56 1.41
N TYR A 232 2.99 -25.27 1.82
CA TYR A 232 4.12 -25.47 0.93
C TYR A 232 3.71 -26.29 -0.31
N GLU A 233 4.17 -25.83 -1.45
CA GLU A 233 4.10 -26.55 -2.73
C GLU A 233 5.38 -26.31 -3.54
N ALA A 234 5.64 -27.16 -4.53
CA ALA A 234 6.80 -27.02 -5.41
C ALA A 234 6.71 -25.72 -6.23
N PHE A 235 7.88 -25.19 -6.57
CA PHE A 235 7.97 -23.99 -7.38
C PHE A 235 7.22 -24.12 -8.71
N ASP A 236 6.36 -23.16 -8.98
CA ASP A 236 5.63 -23.04 -10.25
C ASP A 236 5.72 -21.57 -10.75
N PRO A 237 6.42 -21.34 -11.87
CA PRO A 237 6.53 -20.01 -12.48
C PRO A 237 5.19 -19.34 -12.73
N ARG A 238 4.17 -20.11 -13.10
CA ARG A 238 2.83 -19.56 -13.38
C ARG A 238 2.15 -19.10 -12.11
N LYS A 239 2.28 -19.82 -11.02
CA LYS A 239 1.70 -19.44 -9.73
C LYS A 239 2.32 -18.15 -9.20
N TYR A 240 3.57 -17.87 -9.50
CA TYR A 240 4.20 -16.59 -9.19
C TYR A 240 3.77 -15.47 -10.16
N LEU A 241 3.96 -15.67 -11.45
CA LEU A 241 3.78 -14.62 -12.46
C LEU A 241 2.30 -14.34 -12.81
N GLU A 242 1.49 -15.40 -12.75
CA GLU A 242 0.07 -15.41 -13.10
C GLU A 242 -0.82 -15.69 -11.88
N PHE A 243 -0.39 -15.35 -10.66
CA PHE A 243 -1.02 -15.72 -9.39
C PHE A 243 -2.54 -15.44 -9.34
N ARG A 244 -3.01 -14.46 -10.08
CA ARG A 244 -4.43 -14.09 -10.16
C ARG A 244 -5.31 -15.17 -10.79
N LEU A 245 -4.72 -16.18 -11.39
CA LEU A 245 -5.42 -17.33 -11.98
C LEU A 245 -5.54 -18.51 -11.02
N PHE A 246 -5.03 -18.39 -9.80
CA PHE A 246 -4.97 -19.49 -8.82
C PHE A 246 -5.58 -19.07 -7.48
N TRP A 247 -6.55 -19.84 -7.00
CA TRP A 247 -7.30 -19.57 -5.78
C TRP A 247 -6.47 -19.31 -4.52
N PRO A 248 -5.40 -20.05 -4.22
CA PRO A 248 -4.65 -19.76 -3.00
C PRO A 248 -4.00 -18.37 -2.95
N TYR A 249 -3.93 -17.69 -4.09
CA TYR A 249 -3.18 -16.46 -4.26
C TYR A 249 -4.01 -15.25 -4.69
N SER A 250 -5.27 -15.46 -5.05
CA SER A 250 -6.19 -14.38 -5.44
C SER A 250 -7.65 -14.82 -5.36
N SER A 251 -8.53 -13.91 -4.98
CA SER A 251 -9.98 -14.08 -5.00
C SER A 251 -10.62 -13.71 -6.36
N GLY A 252 -9.82 -13.63 -7.42
CA GLY A 252 -10.27 -13.34 -8.77
C GLY A 252 -10.85 -11.93 -8.95
N LEU A 253 -11.79 -11.75 -9.88
CA LEU A 253 -12.40 -10.47 -10.19
C LEU A 253 -13.11 -9.81 -8.99
N PRO A 254 -13.83 -10.53 -8.12
CA PRO A 254 -14.45 -9.93 -6.94
C PRO A 254 -13.43 -9.22 -6.06
N GLY A 255 -12.34 -9.86 -5.67
CA GLY A 255 -11.30 -9.22 -4.87
C GLY A 255 -10.55 -8.14 -5.64
N GLN A 256 -10.20 -8.41 -6.90
CA GLN A 256 -9.38 -7.50 -7.70
C GLN A 256 -10.08 -6.19 -8.08
N TRP A 257 -11.33 -6.25 -8.53
CA TRP A 257 -12.00 -5.14 -9.17
C TRP A 257 -13.22 -4.66 -8.42
N MET A 258 -14.03 -5.58 -7.88
CA MET A 258 -15.18 -5.21 -7.08
C MET A 258 -14.79 -4.48 -5.78
N SER A 259 -13.57 -4.67 -5.28
CA SER A 259 -13.05 -3.88 -4.16
C SER A 259 -13.16 -2.37 -4.39
N HIS A 260 -12.95 -1.89 -5.62
CA HIS A 260 -13.16 -0.48 -5.95
C HIS A 260 -14.61 -0.04 -5.86
N GLN A 261 -15.53 -0.89 -6.32
CA GLN A 261 -16.95 -0.56 -6.36
C GLN A 261 -17.56 -0.63 -4.97
N ILE A 262 -17.25 -1.68 -4.21
CA ILE A 262 -17.72 -1.83 -2.83
C ILE A 262 -17.21 -0.67 -1.96
N ASP A 263 -15.95 -0.27 -2.12
CA ASP A 263 -15.39 0.89 -1.44
C ASP A 263 -16.16 2.18 -1.77
N THR A 264 -16.55 2.37 -3.04
CA THR A 264 -17.36 3.51 -3.47
C THR A 264 -18.74 3.48 -2.84
N VAL A 265 -19.38 2.30 -2.77
CA VAL A 265 -20.70 2.15 -2.12
C VAL A 265 -20.62 2.57 -0.65
N HIS A 266 -19.69 2.04 0.10
CA HIS A 266 -19.51 2.41 1.51
C HIS A 266 -19.23 3.91 1.68
N TRP A 267 -18.41 4.48 0.81
CA TRP A 267 -18.06 5.89 0.87
C TRP A 267 -19.26 6.81 0.58
N PHE A 268 -20.04 6.49 -0.45
CA PHE A 268 -21.14 7.33 -0.90
C PHE A 268 -22.39 7.17 -0.03
N SER A 269 -22.70 5.96 0.38
CA SER A 269 -23.85 5.68 1.23
C SER A 269 -23.63 6.00 2.71
N GLY A 270 -22.37 5.96 3.17
CA GLY A 270 -22.04 6.04 4.60
C GLY A 270 -22.40 4.78 5.40
N LEU A 271 -22.89 3.73 4.75
CA LEU A 271 -23.26 2.48 5.41
C LEU A 271 -22.02 1.62 5.67
N PRO A 272 -21.84 1.08 6.88
CA PRO A 272 -20.65 0.31 7.22
C PRO A 272 -20.64 -1.10 6.60
N HIS A 273 -21.74 -1.86 6.72
CA HIS A 273 -21.86 -3.23 6.23
C HIS A 273 -23.33 -3.56 5.88
N PRO A 274 -23.58 -4.49 4.96
CA PRO A 274 -24.93 -5.00 4.70
C PRO A 274 -25.44 -5.77 5.94
N LEU A 275 -26.74 -5.63 6.22
CA LEU A 275 -27.39 -6.38 7.30
C LEU A 275 -27.68 -7.83 6.90
N ALA A 276 -27.89 -8.08 5.63
CA ALA A 276 -28.11 -9.40 5.08
C ALA A 276 -27.55 -9.49 3.65
N TRP A 277 -27.22 -10.69 3.22
CA TRP A 277 -26.80 -10.99 1.86
C TRP A 277 -27.30 -12.38 1.46
N GLN A 278 -27.54 -12.56 0.17
CA GLN A 278 -28.01 -13.81 -0.41
C GLN A 278 -27.06 -14.18 -1.55
N THR A 279 -26.67 -15.44 -1.62
CA THR A 279 -25.84 -16.03 -2.70
C THR A 279 -26.71 -16.77 -3.69
#